data_4d47acc7c70ea4b593a8d933398ddb39
#
_entry.id   4d47acc7c70ea4b593a8d933398ddb39
#
_cell.length_a   1.000
_cell.length_b   1.000
_cell.length_c   1.000
_cell.angle_alpha   90.00
_cell.angle_beta   90.00
_cell.angle_gamma   90.00
#
_symmetry.space_group_name_H-M   'P 1'
#
loop_
_entity.id
_entity.type
_entity.pdbx_description
1 polymer ?
#
loop_
_entity_poly.entity_id
_entity_poly.type
_entity_poly.pdbx_seq_one_letter_code
_entity_poly.pdbx_strand_id
1 'polypeptide(L)'
;MTNQDDVAKRLGLKKSEDGFDLDKDSLLQGIGGPLGIAEAILPATLFSIVFGFTQEAVAAVAVAATTSAIFIAIRLGQRKPLTQAIVGAAAIAFAAFLALRSGGQAADYFVPGFLTNAAYGSVLLLSVLIRRPIMGYAVQFLFSRPDWRKDRQIFRRVSTVTLIWVGFFASRLAVQLPLYFSGQVEALALTRVVMGAPAYAGLLALTWLLLRRIASSNEGRLEG
;
A
#
# COMPACT_ATOMS: atom_id res chain seq x y z
N MET A 1 -26.49 1.50 14.00
CA MET A 1 -26.36 0.94 12.63
C MET A 1 -25.45 1.78 11.69
N THR A 2 -24.57 2.65 12.20
CA THR A 2 -24.05 3.74 11.38
C THR A 2 -22.55 3.73 11.12
N ASN A 3 -21.75 2.90 11.80
CA ASN A 3 -20.29 3.01 11.65
C ASN A 3 -19.69 2.01 10.64
N GLN A 4 -20.27 0.84 10.46
CA GLN A 4 -19.75 -0.17 9.53
C GLN A 4 -20.11 0.14 8.07
N ASP A 5 -21.33 0.62 7.81
CA ASP A 5 -21.80 0.92 6.45
C ASP A 5 -21.04 2.17 5.89
N ASP A 6 -20.73 3.17 6.74
CA ASP A 6 -19.94 4.33 6.36
C ASP A 6 -18.47 3.97 6.09
N VAL A 7 -17.87 3.10 6.88
CA VAL A 7 -16.50 2.62 6.68
C VAL A 7 -16.43 1.74 5.44
N ALA A 8 -17.39 0.85 5.23
CA ALA A 8 -17.49 0.01 4.05
C ALA A 8 -17.59 0.85 2.77
N LYS A 9 -18.45 1.88 2.78
CA LYS A 9 -18.63 2.81 1.66
C LYS A 9 -17.36 3.62 1.35
N ARG A 10 -16.60 4.02 2.39
CA ARG A 10 -15.29 4.69 2.24
C ARG A 10 -14.21 3.76 1.70
N LEU A 11 -14.31 2.46 1.95
CA LEU A 11 -13.40 1.44 1.42
C LEU A 11 -13.86 0.88 0.07
N GLY A 12 -14.95 1.42 -0.51
CA GLY A 12 -15.44 0.97 -1.81
C GLY A 12 -16.10 -0.41 -1.79
N LEU A 13 -16.71 -0.78 -0.68
CA LEU A 13 -17.38 -2.08 -0.51
C LEU A 13 -18.89 -1.90 -0.64
N LYS A 14 -19.53 -2.70 -1.47
CA LYS A 14 -20.99 -2.82 -1.55
C LYS A 14 -21.46 -3.94 -0.64
N LYS A 15 -22.54 -3.68 0.11
CA LYS A 15 -23.19 -4.69 0.93
C LYS A 15 -23.93 -5.65 0.00
N SER A 16 -23.60 -6.93 0.08
CA SER A 16 -24.30 -8.06 -0.53
C SER A 16 -25.01 -8.88 0.54
N GLU A 17 -25.95 -9.74 0.17
CA GLU A 17 -26.67 -10.60 1.13
C GLU A 17 -25.72 -11.51 1.92
N ASP A 18 -24.57 -11.89 1.34
CA ASP A 18 -23.55 -12.76 1.94
C ASP A 18 -22.33 -12.03 2.53
N GLY A 19 -22.37 -10.69 2.66
CA GLY A 19 -21.25 -9.90 3.17
C GLY A 19 -20.97 -8.64 2.37
N PHE A 20 -19.69 -8.28 2.22
CA PHE A 20 -19.28 -7.15 1.39
C PHE A 20 -18.66 -7.67 0.08
N ASP A 21 -19.22 -7.22 -1.03
CA ASP A 21 -18.69 -7.55 -2.36
C ASP A 21 -17.73 -6.47 -2.84
N LEU A 22 -16.58 -6.90 -3.40
CA LEU A 22 -15.58 -6.01 -3.99
C LEU A 22 -15.97 -5.71 -5.44
N ASP A 23 -16.74 -4.64 -5.61
CA ASP A 23 -17.02 -4.11 -6.93
C ASP A 23 -15.84 -3.25 -7.42
N LYS A 24 -15.41 -3.45 -8.68
CA LYS A 24 -14.30 -2.71 -9.29
C LYS A 24 -14.48 -1.20 -9.20
N ASP A 25 -15.71 -0.73 -9.44
CA ASP A 25 -16.01 0.71 -9.41
C ASP A 25 -15.95 1.26 -7.99
N SER A 26 -16.38 0.48 -7.02
CA SER A 26 -16.32 0.83 -5.60
C SER A 26 -14.88 0.83 -5.06
N LEU A 27 -14.04 -0.11 -5.49
CA LEU A 27 -12.60 -0.11 -5.18
C LEU A 27 -11.89 1.11 -5.79
N LEU A 28 -12.15 1.40 -7.07
CA LEU A 28 -11.60 2.57 -7.73
C LEU A 28 -12.02 3.87 -7.05
N GLN A 29 -13.26 3.98 -6.60
CA GLN A 29 -13.74 5.14 -5.84
C GLN A 29 -13.07 5.23 -4.46
N GLY A 30 -12.86 4.12 -3.76
CA GLY A 30 -12.21 4.06 -2.45
C GLY A 30 -10.75 4.53 -2.48
N ILE A 31 -10.02 4.28 -3.59
CA ILE A 31 -8.64 4.74 -3.82
C ILE A 31 -8.59 6.17 -4.40
N GLY A 32 -9.73 6.83 -4.58
CA GLY A 32 -9.81 8.17 -5.19
C GLY A 32 -9.91 8.14 -6.71
N GLY A 33 -10.27 7.02 -7.31
CA GLY A 33 -10.41 6.82 -8.74
C GLY A 33 -9.07 6.80 -9.50
N PRO A 34 -9.09 6.88 -10.84
CA PRO A 34 -7.87 6.92 -11.66
C PRO A 34 -6.93 8.06 -11.27
N LEU A 35 -7.49 9.20 -10.87
CA LEU A 35 -6.73 10.35 -10.41
C LEU A 35 -5.98 10.06 -9.11
N GLY A 36 -6.60 9.38 -8.14
CA GLY A 36 -5.95 8.97 -6.89
C GLY A 36 -4.80 7.99 -7.10
N ILE A 37 -4.95 7.07 -8.06
CA ILE A 37 -3.87 6.17 -8.46
C ILE A 37 -2.71 6.94 -9.11
N ALA A 38 -3.01 7.85 -10.04
CA ALA A 38 -2.00 8.69 -10.68
C ALA A 38 -1.25 9.56 -9.66
N GLU A 39 -1.97 10.19 -8.73
CA GLU A 39 -1.42 11.00 -7.65
C GLU A 39 -0.47 10.21 -6.74
N ALA A 40 -0.81 8.96 -6.44
CA ALA A 40 0.02 8.10 -5.60
C ALA A 40 1.30 7.60 -6.30
N ILE A 41 1.28 7.44 -7.62
CA ILE A 41 2.36 6.79 -8.38
C ILE A 41 3.23 7.80 -9.13
N LEU A 42 2.63 8.78 -9.82
CA LEU A 42 3.35 9.65 -10.76
C LEU A 42 4.50 10.44 -10.14
N PRO A 43 4.37 11.09 -8.96
CA PRO A 43 5.48 11.88 -8.43
C PRO A 43 6.74 11.05 -8.18
N ALA A 44 6.58 9.86 -7.59
CA ALA A 44 7.71 8.98 -7.31
C ALA A 44 8.29 8.34 -8.58
N THR A 45 7.45 8.02 -9.56
CA THR A 45 7.87 7.48 -10.86
C THR A 45 8.64 8.53 -11.66
N LEU A 46 8.12 9.75 -11.74
CA LEU A 46 8.79 10.85 -12.45
C LEU A 46 10.11 11.23 -11.78
N PHE A 47 10.16 11.26 -10.43
CA PHE A 47 11.45 11.37 -9.72
C PHE A 47 12.44 10.33 -10.21
N SER A 48 12.03 9.05 -10.20
CA SER A 48 12.92 7.94 -10.58
C SER A 48 13.39 8.03 -12.03
N ILE A 49 12.50 8.41 -12.93
CA ILE A 49 12.82 8.59 -14.36
C ILE A 49 13.80 9.75 -14.56
N VAL A 50 13.47 10.94 -14.04
CA VAL A 50 14.32 12.12 -14.21
C VAL A 50 15.68 11.89 -13.58
N PHE A 51 15.72 11.33 -12.36
CA PHE A 51 16.99 11.04 -11.71
C PHE A 51 17.81 9.99 -12.50
N GLY A 52 17.17 8.97 -13.04
CA GLY A 52 17.85 7.94 -13.86
C GLY A 52 18.52 8.51 -15.10
N PHE A 53 17.94 9.53 -15.74
CA PHE A 53 18.50 10.14 -16.94
C PHE A 53 19.47 11.29 -16.65
N THR A 54 19.21 12.09 -15.62
CA THR A 54 19.99 13.32 -15.37
C THR A 54 21.05 13.18 -14.29
N GLN A 55 20.90 12.19 -13.41
CA GLN A 55 21.71 12.03 -12.19
C GLN A 55 21.68 13.27 -11.26
N GLU A 56 20.71 14.17 -11.49
CA GLU A 56 20.55 15.41 -10.73
C GLU A 56 19.38 15.28 -9.74
N ALA A 57 19.69 15.16 -8.44
CA ALA A 57 18.67 15.05 -7.41
C ALA A 57 17.76 16.28 -7.34
N VAL A 58 18.30 17.48 -7.56
CA VAL A 58 17.54 18.74 -7.54
C VAL A 58 16.47 18.75 -8.64
N ALA A 59 16.84 18.40 -9.86
CA ALA A 59 15.92 18.32 -10.99
C ALA A 59 14.82 17.27 -10.75
N ALA A 60 15.19 16.08 -10.27
CA ALA A 60 14.26 15.01 -9.98
C ALA A 60 13.26 15.37 -8.85
N VAL A 61 13.76 16.00 -7.77
CA VAL A 61 12.92 16.51 -6.68
C VAL A 61 11.97 17.61 -7.17
N ALA A 62 12.46 18.54 -7.99
CA ALA A 62 11.64 19.63 -8.55
C ALA A 62 10.47 19.07 -9.37
N VAL A 63 10.71 18.07 -10.21
CA VAL A 63 9.67 17.42 -11.02
C VAL A 63 8.66 16.70 -10.12
N ALA A 64 9.11 15.95 -9.13
CA ALA A 64 8.21 15.26 -8.19
C ALA A 64 7.35 16.25 -7.38
N ALA A 65 7.96 17.32 -6.88
CA ALA A 65 7.26 18.37 -6.12
C ALA A 65 6.25 19.11 -6.99
N THR A 66 6.61 19.49 -8.22
CA THR A 66 5.71 20.15 -9.17
C THR A 66 4.52 19.25 -9.51
N THR A 67 4.77 17.97 -9.77
CA THR A 67 3.71 16.99 -10.03
C THR A 67 2.74 16.88 -8.84
N SER A 68 3.26 16.82 -7.63
CA SER A 68 2.43 16.78 -6.40
C SER A 68 1.63 18.07 -6.23
N ALA A 69 2.22 19.23 -6.50
CA ALA A 69 1.54 20.51 -6.43
C ALA A 69 0.38 20.61 -7.45
N ILE A 70 0.57 20.09 -8.66
CA ILE A 70 -0.50 20.01 -9.68
C ILE A 70 -1.67 19.16 -9.15
N PHE A 71 -1.43 17.99 -8.57
CA PHE A 71 -2.49 17.15 -8.01
C PHE A 71 -3.22 17.82 -6.85
N ILE A 72 -2.49 18.54 -5.98
CA ILE A 72 -3.09 19.33 -4.90
C ILE A 72 -4.00 20.42 -5.49
N ALA A 73 -3.56 21.15 -6.52
CA ALA A 73 -4.35 22.16 -7.18
C ALA A 73 -5.64 21.58 -7.82
N ILE A 74 -5.52 20.42 -8.48
CA ILE A 74 -6.68 19.72 -9.06
C ILE A 74 -7.67 19.34 -7.96
N ARG A 75 -7.22 18.79 -6.82
CA ARG A 75 -8.09 18.43 -5.68
C ARG A 75 -8.76 19.63 -5.05
N LEU A 76 -8.05 20.76 -4.93
CA LEU A 76 -8.60 22.03 -4.47
C LEU A 76 -9.75 22.49 -5.39
N GLY A 77 -9.54 22.48 -6.70
CA GLY A 77 -10.58 22.80 -7.68
C GLY A 77 -11.80 21.86 -7.61
N GLN A 78 -11.58 20.58 -7.30
CA GLN A 78 -12.64 19.58 -7.15
C GLN A 78 -13.30 19.58 -5.76
N ARG A 79 -12.86 20.42 -4.83
CA ARG A 79 -13.33 20.46 -3.42
C ARG A 79 -13.26 19.10 -2.73
N LYS A 80 -12.28 18.27 -3.09
CA LYS A 80 -12.05 16.95 -2.48
C LYS A 80 -11.14 17.07 -1.24
N PRO A 81 -11.21 16.11 -0.28
CA PRO A 81 -10.36 16.15 0.91
C PRO A 81 -8.88 16.10 0.53
N LEU A 82 -8.10 17.02 1.10
CA LEU A 82 -6.67 17.20 0.81
C LEU A 82 -5.76 16.32 1.68
N THR A 83 -6.31 15.63 2.67
CA THR A 83 -5.52 14.89 3.67
C THR A 83 -4.50 13.96 3.03
N GLN A 84 -4.91 13.20 2.02
CA GLN A 84 -4.03 12.25 1.33
C GLN A 84 -2.94 12.97 0.52
N ALA A 85 -3.29 14.05 -0.17
CA ALA A 85 -2.37 14.86 -0.95
C ALA A 85 -1.33 15.56 -0.06
N ILE A 86 -1.76 16.11 1.09
CA ILE A 86 -0.86 16.76 2.07
C ILE A 86 0.10 15.74 2.68
N VAL A 87 -0.38 14.56 3.07
CA VAL A 87 0.48 13.49 3.60
C VAL A 87 1.51 13.04 2.55
N GLY A 88 1.08 12.87 1.30
CA GLY A 88 1.97 12.54 0.19
C GLY A 88 3.03 13.63 -0.06
N ALA A 89 2.61 14.89 -0.11
CA ALA A 89 3.51 16.03 -0.29
C ALA A 89 4.50 16.18 0.87
N ALA A 90 4.06 15.99 2.12
CA ALA A 90 4.93 16.01 3.30
C ALA A 90 5.98 14.88 3.26
N ALA A 91 5.59 13.68 2.83
CA ALA A 91 6.51 12.55 2.66
C ALA A 91 7.56 12.83 1.57
N ILE A 92 7.17 13.44 0.45
CA ILE A 92 8.08 13.86 -0.62
C ILE A 92 9.01 14.97 -0.12
N ALA A 93 8.48 15.98 0.56
CA ALA A 93 9.29 17.08 1.12
C ALA A 93 10.32 16.55 2.13
N PHE A 94 9.96 15.61 2.98
CA PHE A 94 10.87 14.98 3.93
C PHE A 94 11.94 14.14 3.21
N ALA A 95 11.56 13.35 2.20
CA ALA A 95 12.50 12.59 1.39
C ALA A 95 13.47 13.50 0.63
N ALA A 96 12.96 14.61 0.06
CA ALA A 96 13.77 15.62 -0.61
C ALA A 96 14.75 16.32 0.36
N PHE A 97 14.28 16.67 1.55
CA PHE A 97 15.14 17.24 2.60
C PHE A 97 16.32 16.31 2.93
N LEU A 98 16.07 15.00 3.10
CA LEU A 98 17.10 14.03 3.36
C LEU A 98 18.13 13.93 2.21
N ALA A 99 17.65 13.92 0.97
CA ALA A 99 18.51 13.82 -0.22
C ALA A 99 19.33 15.08 -0.50
N LEU A 100 18.79 16.27 -0.17
CA LEU A 100 19.40 17.56 -0.49
C LEU A 100 20.18 18.19 0.67
N ARG A 101 20.09 17.61 1.88
CA ARG A 101 20.88 18.14 3.03
C ARG A 101 22.38 18.05 2.76
N SER A 102 23.16 18.94 3.40
CA SER A 102 24.63 18.92 3.34
C SER A 102 25.17 17.55 3.73
N GLY A 103 25.90 16.90 2.83
CA GLY A 103 26.41 15.53 3.02
C GLY A 103 25.38 14.42 2.76
N GLY A 104 24.15 14.75 2.38
CA GLY A 104 23.15 13.77 1.95
C GLY A 104 23.47 13.22 0.56
N GLN A 105 23.10 11.97 0.33
CA GLN A 105 23.19 11.33 -0.97
C GLN A 105 21.82 11.33 -1.65
N ALA A 106 21.78 11.33 -2.98
CA ALA A 106 20.50 11.20 -3.72
C ALA A 106 19.74 9.91 -3.35
N ALA A 107 20.49 8.87 -2.95
CA ALA A 107 19.92 7.63 -2.41
C ALA A 107 19.07 7.85 -1.13
N ASP A 108 19.35 8.90 -0.34
CA ASP A 108 18.61 9.19 0.91
C ASP A 108 17.14 9.51 0.68
N TYR A 109 16.78 9.90 -0.55
CA TYR A 109 15.36 10.03 -0.97
C TYR A 109 14.55 8.73 -0.74
N PHE A 110 15.19 7.58 -0.78
CA PHE A 110 14.52 6.29 -0.63
C PHE A 110 14.38 5.84 0.84
N VAL A 111 15.09 6.46 1.78
CA VAL A 111 15.12 6.10 3.22
C VAL A 111 13.72 6.05 3.85
N PRO A 112 12.81 7.04 3.64
CA PRO A 112 11.45 6.94 4.19
C PRO A 112 10.69 5.70 3.73
N GLY A 113 10.96 5.24 2.49
CA GLY A 113 10.40 4.00 1.96
C GLY A 113 10.90 2.76 2.69
N PHE A 114 12.19 2.72 3.05
CA PHE A 114 12.77 1.62 3.82
C PHE A 114 12.17 1.56 5.22
N LEU A 115 12.06 2.70 5.90
CA LEU A 115 11.43 2.79 7.22
C LEU A 115 9.98 2.33 7.19
N THR A 116 9.24 2.73 6.16
CA THR A 116 7.84 2.31 5.97
C THR A 116 7.73 0.79 5.75
N ASN A 117 8.58 0.22 4.89
CA ASN A 117 8.60 -1.23 4.66
C ASN A 117 8.98 -2.00 5.93
N ALA A 118 9.98 -1.52 6.68
CA ALA A 118 10.40 -2.10 7.95
C ALA A 118 9.26 -2.04 8.99
N ALA A 119 8.62 -0.87 9.13
CA ALA A 119 7.52 -0.68 10.08
C ALA A 119 6.34 -1.61 9.77
N TYR A 120 5.86 -1.62 8.52
CA TYR A 120 4.74 -2.49 8.14
C TYR A 120 5.11 -3.97 8.25
N GLY A 121 6.28 -4.37 7.80
CA GLY A 121 6.77 -5.75 7.94
C GLY A 121 6.84 -6.18 9.40
N SER A 122 7.37 -5.32 10.27
CA SER A 122 7.49 -5.59 11.72
C SER A 122 6.13 -5.68 12.41
N VAL A 123 5.21 -4.76 12.13
CA VAL A 123 3.85 -4.76 12.72
C VAL A 123 3.09 -6.01 12.29
N LEU A 124 3.15 -6.38 11.01
CA LEU A 124 2.52 -7.59 10.50
C LEU A 124 3.13 -8.85 11.12
N LEU A 125 4.47 -8.93 11.22
CA LEU A 125 5.16 -10.05 11.84
C LEU A 125 4.79 -10.18 13.32
N LEU A 126 4.84 -9.09 14.08
CA LEU A 126 4.42 -9.06 15.48
C LEU A 126 2.98 -9.52 15.64
N SER A 127 2.07 -9.11 14.74
CA SER A 127 0.67 -9.54 14.79
C SER A 127 0.50 -11.06 14.67
N VAL A 128 1.35 -11.72 13.88
CA VAL A 128 1.36 -13.18 13.76
C VAL A 128 1.96 -13.82 15.01
N LEU A 129 3.06 -13.28 15.51
CA LEU A 129 3.75 -13.79 16.72
C LEU A 129 2.85 -13.75 17.96
N ILE A 130 2.09 -12.68 18.15
CA ILE A 130 1.10 -12.57 19.24
C ILE A 130 -0.20 -13.31 18.95
N ARG A 131 -0.25 -14.12 17.88
CA ARG A 131 -1.42 -14.89 17.44
C ARG A 131 -2.67 -14.03 17.16
N ARG A 132 -2.45 -12.81 16.68
CA ARG A 132 -3.50 -11.87 16.27
C ARG A 132 -3.23 -11.32 14.86
N PRO A 133 -3.12 -12.19 13.82
CA PRO A 133 -2.77 -11.75 12.47
C PRO A 133 -3.74 -10.67 11.96
N ILE A 134 -3.20 -9.56 11.46
CA ILE A 134 -3.98 -8.38 11.04
C ILE A 134 -4.98 -8.75 9.94
N MET A 135 -4.63 -9.65 9.01
CA MET A 135 -5.56 -10.11 7.98
C MET A 135 -6.80 -10.81 8.52
N GLY A 136 -6.76 -11.30 9.77
CA GLY A 136 -7.96 -11.85 10.43
C GLY A 136 -9.01 -10.79 10.72
N TYR A 137 -8.59 -9.55 11.03
CA TYR A 137 -9.53 -8.43 11.20
C TYR A 137 -10.12 -8.00 9.85
N ALA A 138 -9.34 -8.08 8.77
CA ALA A 138 -9.86 -7.84 7.42
C ALA A 138 -10.93 -8.89 7.06
N VAL A 139 -10.71 -10.17 7.38
CA VAL A 139 -11.71 -11.25 7.19
C VAL A 139 -12.95 -11.01 8.04
N GLN A 140 -12.78 -10.60 9.30
CA GLN A 140 -13.91 -10.25 10.16
C GLN A 140 -14.78 -9.16 9.57
N PHE A 141 -14.14 -8.13 9.01
CA PHE A 141 -14.83 -6.98 8.44
C PHE A 141 -15.48 -7.29 7.07
N LEU A 142 -14.72 -7.94 6.16
CA LEU A 142 -15.17 -8.20 4.78
C LEU A 142 -16.20 -9.33 4.69
N PHE A 143 -16.03 -10.39 5.49
CA PHE A 143 -16.85 -11.61 5.42
C PHE A 143 -17.75 -11.79 6.64
N SER A 144 -17.88 -10.77 7.50
CA SER A 144 -18.72 -10.79 8.72
C SER A 144 -18.46 -12.01 9.61
N ARG A 145 -17.16 -12.43 9.73
CA ARG A 145 -16.74 -13.61 10.49
C ARG A 145 -16.06 -13.22 11.82
N PRO A 146 -16.82 -12.89 12.89
CA PRO A 146 -16.23 -12.51 14.18
C PRO A 146 -15.49 -13.67 14.86
N ASP A 147 -15.88 -14.91 14.59
CA ASP A 147 -15.32 -16.12 15.21
C ASP A 147 -14.14 -16.74 14.45
N TRP A 148 -13.51 -16.00 13.51
CA TRP A 148 -12.38 -16.49 12.71
C TRP A 148 -11.22 -17.08 13.54
N ARG A 149 -11.07 -16.66 14.79
CA ARG A 149 -10.02 -17.16 15.69
C ARG A 149 -10.29 -18.57 16.23
N LYS A 150 -11.56 -18.95 16.37
CA LYS A 150 -11.98 -20.26 16.86
C LYS A 150 -11.82 -21.32 15.78
N ASP A 151 -11.93 -20.93 14.51
CA ASP A 151 -11.72 -21.81 13.37
C ASP A 151 -10.23 -21.93 13.03
N ARG A 152 -9.65 -23.08 13.31
CA ARG A 152 -8.23 -23.37 13.07
C ARG A 152 -7.84 -23.22 11.60
N GLN A 153 -8.75 -23.53 10.68
CA GLN A 153 -8.48 -23.44 9.25
C GLN A 153 -8.44 -22.00 8.79
N ILE A 154 -9.39 -21.16 9.22
CA ILE A 154 -9.41 -19.73 8.92
C ILE A 154 -8.20 -19.05 9.55
N PHE A 155 -7.91 -19.37 10.83
CA PHE A 155 -6.75 -18.82 11.53
C PHE A 155 -5.43 -19.11 10.79
N ARG A 156 -5.23 -20.34 10.32
CA ARG A 156 -4.04 -20.70 9.53
C ARG A 156 -3.96 -19.92 8.21
N ARG A 157 -5.07 -19.79 7.49
CA ARG A 157 -5.12 -19.03 6.22
C ARG A 157 -4.79 -17.55 6.41
N VAL A 158 -5.41 -16.88 7.38
CA VAL A 158 -5.13 -15.46 7.62
C VAL A 158 -3.71 -15.24 8.11
N SER A 159 -3.16 -16.15 8.90
CA SER A 159 -1.74 -16.11 9.31
C SER A 159 -0.82 -16.27 8.09
N THR A 160 -1.09 -17.22 7.19
CA THR A 160 -0.32 -17.41 5.97
C THR A 160 -0.35 -16.16 5.08
N VAL A 161 -1.54 -15.57 4.88
CA VAL A 161 -1.66 -14.33 4.10
C VAL A 161 -0.86 -13.21 4.76
N THR A 162 -0.96 -13.04 6.09
CA THR A 162 -0.17 -12.03 6.81
C THR A 162 1.33 -12.27 6.63
N LEU A 163 1.80 -13.53 6.68
CA LEU A 163 3.20 -13.88 6.46
C LEU A 163 3.66 -13.63 5.01
N ILE A 164 2.80 -13.81 4.01
CA ILE A 164 3.09 -13.44 2.62
C ILE A 164 3.35 -11.93 2.51
N TRP A 165 2.56 -11.10 3.18
CA TRP A 165 2.80 -9.66 3.26
C TRP A 165 4.10 -9.31 3.98
N VAL A 166 4.42 -10.00 5.09
CA VAL A 166 5.72 -9.85 5.77
C VAL A 166 6.87 -10.19 4.81
N GLY A 167 6.78 -11.33 4.11
CA GLY A 167 7.76 -11.74 3.11
C GLY A 167 7.92 -10.72 1.98
N PHE A 168 6.83 -10.11 1.53
CA PHE A 168 6.87 -9.05 0.53
C PHE A 168 7.63 -7.81 1.02
N PHE A 169 7.34 -7.29 2.22
CA PHE A 169 8.09 -6.16 2.76
C PHE A 169 9.54 -6.50 3.04
N ALA A 170 9.82 -7.71 3.54
CA ALA A 170 11.19 -8.19 3.76
C ALA A 170 11.97 -8.31 2.44
N SER A 171 11.37 -8.83 1.38
CA SER A 171 12.01 -8.94 0.06
C SER A 171 12.36 -7.57 -0.52
N ARG A 172 11.50 -6.56 -0.34
CA ARG A 172 11.79 -5.19 -0.75
C ARG A 172 13.02 -4.65 -0.04
N LEU A 173 13.11 -4.83 1.28
CA LEU A 173 14.29 -4.41 2.04
C LEU A 173 15.52 -5.18 1.64
N ALA A 174 15.42 -6.51 1.46
CA ALA A 174 16.54 -7.36 1.07
C ALA A 174 17.14 -6.99 -0.29
N VAL A 175 16.33 -6.49 -1.22
CA VAL A 175 16.79 -6.01 -2.54
C VAL A 175 17.30 -4.56 -2.45
N GLN A 176 16.54 -3.68 -1.80
CA GLN A 176 16.79 -2.24 -1.87
C GLN A 176 17.91 -1.77 -0.93
N LEU A 177 18.09 -2.39 0.25
CA LEU A 177 19.16 -1.97 1.17
C LEU A 177 20.58 -2.21 0.63
N PRO A 178 20.92 -3.36 0.01
CA PRO A 178 22.23 -3.53 -0.63
C PRO A 178 22.49 -2.50 -1.73
N LEU A 179 21.48 -2.18 -2.55
CA LEU A 179 21.57 -1.16 -3.60
C LEU A 179 21.80 0.24 -3.01
N TYR A 180 21.14 0.53 -1.89
CA TYR A 180 21.35 1.79 -1.17
C TYR A 180 22.78 1.92 -0.67
N PHE A 181 23.29 0.91 0.03
CA PHE A 181 24.66 0.93 0.57
C PHE A 181 25.75 0.90 -0.51
N SER A 182 25.45 0.37 -1.69
CA SER A 182 26.36 0.40 -2.85
C SER A 182 26.24 1.67 -3.69
N GLY A 183 25.35 2.61 -3.31
CA GLY A 183 25.17 3.88 -4.02
C GLY A 183 24.50 3.73 -5.41
N GLN A 184 23.89 2.59 -5.72
CA GLN A 184 23.27 2.31 -7.02
C GLN A 184 21.85 2.92 -7.10
N VAL A 185 21.77 4.25 -7.23
CA VAL A 185 20.51 5.01 -7.16
C VAL A 185 19.58 4.69 -8.34
N GLU A 186 20.12 4.44 -9.53
CA GLU A 186 19.32 4.02 -10.70
C GLU A 186 18.62 2.68 -10.46
N ALA A 187 19.37 1.71 -9.95
CA ALA A 187 18.82 0.39 -9.63
C ALA A 187 17.77 0.48 -8.50
N LEU A 188 18.00 1.37 -7.51
CA LEU A 188 17.00 1.69 -6.47
C LEU A 188 15.72 2.27 -7.07
N ALA A 189 15.85 3.23 -7.98
CA ALA A 189 14.70 3.84 -8.65
C ALA A 189 13.90 2.79 -9.45
N LEU A 190 14.60 1.96 -10.23
CA LEU A 190 13.99 0.89 -11.02
C LEU A 190 13.29 -0.14 -10.13
N THR A 191 13.95 -0.63 -9.07
CA THR A 191 13.36 -1.61 -8.15
C THR A 191 12.16 -1.03 -7.41
N ARG A 192 12.15 0.26 -7.08
CA ARG A 192 10.99 0.95 -6.48
C ARG A 192 9.78 0.94 -7.39
N VAL A 193 9.96 1.14 -8.70
CA VAL A 193 8.88 1.09 -9.69
C VAL A 193 8.36 -0.34 -9.85
N VAL A 194 9.24 -1.30 -10.08
CA VAL A 194 8.88 -2.70 -10.32
C VAL A 194 8.23 -3.34 -9.09
N MET A 195 8.84 -3.16 -7.92
CA MET A 195 8.31 -3.67 -6.64
C MET A 195 7.26 -2.73 -6.00
N GLY A 196 6.84 -1.69 -6.71
CA GLY A 196 5.79 -0.76 -6.34
C GLY A 196 4.41 -1.25 -6.75
N ALA A 197 3.66 -0.39 -7.46
CA ALA A 197 2.27 -0.64 -7.83
C ALA A 197 2.01 -2.01 -8.50
N PRO A 198 2.84 -2.51 -9.45
CA PRO A 198 2.61 -3.82 -10.07
C PRO A 198 2.66 -4.97 -9.06
N ALA A 199 3.69 -4.97 -8.21
CA ALA A 199 3.87 -6.02 -7.20
C ALA A 199 2.79 -5.96 -6.12
N TYR A 200 2.37 -4.75 -5.69
CA TYR A 200 1.23 -4.59 -4.78
C TYR A 200 -0.08 -5.08 -5.40
N ALA A 201 -0.33 -4.79 -6.66
CA ALA A 201 -1.51 -5.29 -7.37
C ALA A 201 -1.55 -6.82 -7.39
N GLY A 202 -0.42 -7.46 -7.72
CA GLY A 202 -0.29 -8.92 -7.68
C GLY A 202 -0.52 -9.48 -6.27
N LEU A 203 0.05 -8.84 -5.24
CA LEU A 203 -0.11 -9.26 -3.85
C LEU A 203 -1.56 -9.12 -3.36
N LEU A 204 -2.25 -8.04 -3.74
CA LEU A 204 -3.67 -7.86 -3.44
C LEU A 204 -4.53 -8.91 -4.14
N ALA A 205 -4.27 -9.20 -5.42
CA ALA A 205 -4.96 -10.25 -6.15
C ALA A 205 -4.74 -11.63 -5.50
N LEU A 206 -3.51 -11.95 -5.11
CA LEU A 206 -3.19 -13.18 -4.39
C LEU A 206 -3.92 -13.25 -3.04
N THR A 207 -3.91 -12.16 -2.28
CA THR A 207 -4.62 -12.04 -1.01
C THR A 207 -6.11 -12.34 -1.20
N TRP A 208 -6.74 -11.71 -2.19
CA TRP A 208 -8.13 -11.96 -2.53
C TRP A 208 -8.40 -13.42 -2.89
N LEU A 209 -7.57 -14.02 -3.75
CA LEU A 209 -7.70 -15.42 -4.15
C LEU A 209 -7.62 -16.39 -2.97
N LEU A 210 -6.75 -16.10 -1.99
CA LEU A 210 -6.60 -16.93 -0.80
C LEU A 210 -7.76 -16.75 0.19
N LEU A 211 -8.26 -15.53 0.33
CA LEU A 211 -9.31 -15.22 1.30
C LEU A 211 -10.72 -15.52 0.78
N ARG A 212 -11.01 -15.40 -0.53
CA ARG A 212 -12.33 -15.71 -1.10
C ARG A 212 -12.79 -17.14 -0.83
N ARG A 213 -11.85 -18.09 -0.71
CA ARG A 213 -12.15 -19.48 -0.34
C ARG A 213 -12.69 -19.63 1.09
N ILE A 214 -12.59 -18.60 1.93
CA ILE A 214 -13.19 -18.57 3.26
C ILE A 214 -14.70 -18.26 3.15
N ALA A 215 -15.11 -17.46 2.17
CA ALA A 215 -16.50 -17.15 1.90
C ALA A 215 -17.27 -18.39 1.39
N SER A 216 -16.71 -19.10 0.39
CA SER A 216 -17.39 -20.26 -0.23
C SER A 216 -17.52 -21.49 0.67
N SER A 217 -16.76 -21.59 1.77
CA SER A 217 -16.89 -22.71 2.71
C SER A 217 -18.12 -22.60 3.63
N ASN A 218 -18.95 -21.56 3.49
CA ASN A 218 -20.14 -21.34 4.29
C ASN A 218 -21.41 -21.93 3.66
N GLU A 219 -21.48 -21.94 2.33
CA GLU A 219 -22.67 -22.43 1.61
C GLU A 219 -22.92 -23.92 1.86
N GLY A 220 -21.86 -24.74 1.89
CA GLY A 220 -21.98 -26.16 2.15
C GLY A 220 -22.30 -26.57 3.61
N ARG A 221 -22.38 -25.62 4.55
CA ARG A 221 -22.66 -25.90 5.97
C ARG A 221 -24.08 -25.53 6.41
N LEU A 222 -24.80 -24.81 5.55
CA LEU A 222 -26.21 -24.43 5.78
C LEU A 222 -27.18 -25.38 5.07
N GLU A 223 -26.66 -26.23 4.17
CA GLU A 223 -27.47 -27.23 3.43
C GLU A 223 -27.37 -28.66 3.99
N GLY A 224 -26.69 -28.89 5.09
CA GLY A 224 -26.58 -30.17 5.80
C GLY A 224 -27.00 -30.06 7.27
#